data_5b83b49126cbb342a226d9e040fc61ba
#
_entry.id   5b83b49126cbb342a226d9e040fc61ba
#
_cell.length_a   1.000
_cell.length_b   1.000
_cell.length_c   1.000
_cell.angle_alpha   90.00
_cell.angle_beta   90.00
_cell.angle_gamma   90.00
#
_symmetry.space_group_name_H-M   'P 1'
#
loop_
_entity.id
_entity.type
_entity.pdbx_description
1 polymer ?
#
loop_
_entity_poly.entity_id
_entity_poly.type
_entity_poly.pdbx_seq_one_letter_code
_entity_poly.pdbx_strand_id
1 'polypeptide(L)'
;MKAKKQLLLVLFLLLSFIFLSCAKVEKEAGRTDKTGVESGNSQEKQKDRREEKEAQAKSIVMGMPHILLEEIGERHTDANYHYLYSIESTKLHLKEEGEEFNALRKAFEDYNKEVEDLYQKDFAELVNITNTSEEAKRNVANYLGNTPEVKTNSDVIRADKSIVSILNSKSIDYTGSGSEYQHYSVNLDSVSGKRLAFSDVVKDRDSFFALAEKRAQESAGTAVEFPPALLQNIKEKGDALTWTVNAEGVSIYSDIDLTGRPLKSPKVLTVYFDEGENLFVEDYTKTEEDYVIPLFDNMYLDVDVDGSGKREPVYLKKQEEEGMFYLDISVVSGSRESGAVEGIDGTPYLLKKSGKYYIYLFKDEEDGVTLLYRIDLSTMELKPEENWYVDLSAREYYFKNVGNIEYTHLLKENFTDAKGFCGAEDNGFLSTNTVEIDWLIDAEAYPKPNGNRYKITSNHVIQAIQDVPVQEVDVNGNVLKEGTIPAGSYLLLMYTDNSSYMDMRIIDEKYIDNVGNEDFSIFNLNDFSQFQYNGTCYRVPVERDTQNWTLNINGKDENELFRGMLYVG
;
A
#
# COMPACT_ATOMS: atom_id res chain seq x y z
N MET A 1 38.34 4.11 11.51
CA MET A 1 37.92 5.32 10.77
C MET A 1 38.51 5.46 9.35
N LYS A 2 39.78 5.08 9.04
CA LYS A 2 40.29 5.14 7.65
C LYS A 2 39.68 4.09 6.69
N ALA A 3 39.38 2.89 7.17
CA ALA A 3 38.81 1.80 6.34
C ALA A 3 37.36 2.06 5.90
N LYS A 4 36.49 2.67 6.74
CA LYS A 4 35.13 3.01 6.38
C LYS A 4 35.02 4.07 5.27
N LYS A 5 35.98 5.04 5.23
CA LYS A 5 36.03 6.05 4.14
C LYS A 5 36.44 5.46 2.78
N GLN A 6 37.26 4.41 2.78
CA GLN A 6 37.67 3.76 1.52
C GLN A 6 36.53 2.87 0.95
N LEU A 7 35.72 2.24 1.80
CA LEU A 7 34.62 1.42 1.38
C LEU A 7 33.51 2.29 0.77
N LEU A 8 33.20 3.45 1.35
CA LEU A 8 32.22 4.39 0.81
C LEU A 8 32.64 4.96 -0.56
N LEU A 9 33.94 5.22 -0.75
CA LEU A 9 34.46 5.72 -2.03
C LEU A 9 34.41 4.67 -3.14
N VAL A 10 34.61 3.40 -2.82
CA VAL A 10 34.49 2.28 -3.78
C VAL A 10 33.05 2.03 -4.18
N LEU A 11 32.09 2.17 -3.25
CA LEU A 11 30.66 2.04 -3.54
C LEU A 11 30.17 3.18 -4.47
N PHE A 12 30.66 4.41 -4.26
CA PHE A 12 30.33 5.56 -5.11
C PHE A 12 30.91 5.44 -6.53
N LEU A 13 32.09 4.83 -6.68
CA LEU A 13 32.71 4.59 -7.98
C LEU A 13 32.04 3.45 -8.76
N LEU A 14 31.48 2.44 -8.09
CA LEU A 14 30.73 1.36 -8.73
C LEU A 14 29.37 1.82 -9.26
N LEU A 15 28.67 2.69 -8.55
CA LEU A 15 27.41 3.30 -9.01
C LEU A 15 27.60 4.22 -10.22
N SER A 16 28.78 4.88 -10.35
CA SER A 16 29.06 5.76 -11.50
C SER A 16 29.35 5.01 -12.80
N PHE A 17 29.69 3.72 -12.77
CA PHE A 17 29.99 2.92 -13.97
C PHE A 17 28.77 2.30 -14.64
N ILE A 18 27.63 2.23 -13.98
CA ILE A 18 26.39 1.66 -14.53
C ILE A 18 25.70 2.64 -15.52
N PHE A 19 25.95 3.95 -15.38
CA PHE A 19 25.32 4.96 -16.23
C PHE A 19 26.06 5.30 -17.54
N LEU A 20 27.20 4.65 -17.85
CA LEU A 20 28.03 5.00 -19.01
C LEU A 20 28.05 3.96 -20.13
N SER A 21 27.17 2.97 -20.12
CA SER A 21 27.20 1.83 -21.07
C SER A 21 26.24 1.89 -22.25
N CYS A 22 25.52 2.98 -22.50
CA CYS A 22 24.59 3.07 -23.64
C CYS A 22 24.86 4.21 -24.59
N ALA A 23 26.11 4.39 -25.07
CA ALA A 23 26.37 5.24 -26.21
C ALA A 23 27.68 4.88 -26.91
N LYS A 24 27.70 3.87 -27.76
CA LYS A 24 28.66 3.74 -28.89
C LYS A 24 28.44 2.46 -29.71
N VAL A 25 27.79 2.59 -30.81
CA VAL A 25 27.93 1.89 -32.09
C VAL A 25 27.21 2.81 -33.06
N GLU A 26 27.73 3.37 -34.13
CA GLU A 26 28.53 2.84 -35.22
C GLU A 26 29.13 3.92 -36.10
N LYS A 27 30.24 3.63 -36.73
CA LYS A 27 30.66 4.19 -38.01
C LYS A 27 31.55 3.19 -38.66
N GLU A 28 31.08 2.54 -39.71
CA GLU A 28 31.93 2.05 -40.80
C GLU A 28 31.34 2.41 -42.14
N ALA A 29 32.24 2.83 -43.02
CA ALA A 29 31.98 3.42 -44.29
C ALA A 29 32.04 2.36 -45.41
N GLY A 30 31.16 2.44 -46.37
CA GLY A 30 31.21 1.71 -47.65
C GLY A 30 30.57 2.53 -48.75
N ARG A 31 31.40 2.94 -49.69
CA ARG A 31 31.19 3.78 -50.87
C ARG A 31 30.47 3.03 -51.97
N THR A 32 29.49 3.58 -52.68
CA THR A 32 29.51 3.95 -54.08
C THR A 32 28.13 4.33 -54.65
N ASP A 33 28.14 5.48 -55.28
CA ASP A 33 27.54 5.97 -56.52
C ASP A 33 26.03 5.89 -56.87
N LYS A 34 25.52 7.11 -57.01
CA LYS A 34 24.60 7.71 -58.04
C LYS A 34 23.18 7.16 -58.19
N THR A 35 22.20 7.91 -57.86
CA THR A 35 21.37 8.82 -58.70
C THR A 35 20.13 9.27 -57.97
N GLY A 36 19.93 10.55 -57.96
CA GLY A 36 18.73 11.28 -58.28
C GLY A 36 17.49 11.23 -57.37
N VAL A 37 17.30 12.37 -56.63
CA VAL A 37 16.01 13.06 -56.40
C VAL A 37 14.85 12.22 -55.79
N GLU A 38 14.60 12.51 -54.54
CA GLU A 38 13.36 12.70 -53.78
C GLU A 38 13.54 12.26 -52.32
N SER A 39 14.12 13.12 -51.50
CA SER A 39 14.24 12.84 -50.04
C SER A 39 13.75 13.97 -49.12
N GLY A 40 12.73 14.69 -49.56
CA GLY A 40 12.10 15.74 -48.75
C GLY A 40 10.82 15.31 -48.01
N ASN A 41 10.24 14.13 -48.35
CA ASN A 41 8.85 13.83 -47.94
C ASN A 41 8.70 12.67 -46.94
N SER A 42 9.79 11.99 -46.54
CA SER A 42 9.70 10.84 -45.63
C SER A 42 9.96 11.18 -44.14
N GLN A 43 10.76 12.21 -43.89
CA GLN A 43 11.00 12.64 -42.51
C GLN A 43 9.84 13.48 -41.94
N GLU A 44 9.23 14.35 -42.77
CA GLU A 44 8.02 15.06 -42.40
C GLU A 44 6.84 14.14 -42.15
N LYS A 45 6.61 13.12 -43.01
CA LYS A 45 5.57 12.12 -42.79
C LYS A 45 5.81 11.20 -41.60
N GLN A 46 7.06 10.97 -41.19
CA GLN A 46 7.35 10.24 -39.96
C GLN A 46 7.16 11.11 -38.71
N LYS A 47 7.47 12.39 -38.79
CA LYS A 47 7.24 13.35 -37.70
C LYS A 47 5.74 13.57 -37.49
N ASP A 48 4.98 13.82 -38.58
CA ASP A 48 3.53 13.96 -38.52
C ASP A 48 2.82 12.69 -37.99
N ARG A 49 3.27 11.49 -38.37
CA ARG A 49 2.73 10.22 -37.83
C ARG A 49 3.09 10.00 -36.37
N ARG A 50 4.20 10.53 -35.90
CA ARG A 50 4.59 10.46 -34.50
C ARG A 50 3.80 11.44 -33.66
N GLU A 51 3.64 12.67 -34.16
CA GLU A 51 2.80 13.70 -33.54
C GLU A 51 1.30 13.31 -33.58
N GLU A 52 0.80 12.65 -34.63
CA GLU A 52 -0.56 12.08 -34.68
C GLU A 52 -0.74 10.92 -33.70
N LYS A 53 0.24 10.04 -33.52
CA LYS A 53 0.18 8.94 -32.53
C LYS A 53 0.28 9.48 -31.10
N GLU A 54 1.11 10.49 -30.86
CA GLU A 54 1.19 11.17 -29.58
C GLU A 54 -0.08 12.00 -29.28
N ALA A 55 -0.71 12.61 -30.31
CA ALA A 55 -2.00 13.29 -30.18
C ALA A 55 -3.18 12.31 -30.03
N GLN A 56 -3.15 11.13 -30.67
CA GLN A 56 -4.14 10.07 -30.46
C GLN A 56 -4.01 9.43 -29.07
N ALA A 57 -2.78 9.25 -28.57
CA ALA A 57 -2.56 8.80 -27.20
C ALA A 57 -3.11 9.80 -26.15
N LYS A 58 -3.04 11.11 -26.46
CA LYS A 58 -3.62 12.17 -25.61
C LYS A 58 -5.17 12.25 -25.65
N SER A 59 -5.82 11.55 -26.56
CA SER A 59 -7.30 11.56 -26.68
C SER A 59 -8.00 10.41 -25.93
N ILE A 60 -7.25 9.47 -25.40
CA ILE A 60 -7.80 8.43 -24.51
C ILE A 60 -7.96 9.08 -23.14
N VAL A 61 -9.20 9.28 -22.71
CA VAL A 61 -9.50 9.74 -21.35
C VAL A 61 -9.13 8.62 -20.41
N MET A 62 -7.93 8.70 -19.84
CA MET A 62 -7.46 7.75 -18.85
C MET A 62 -8.36 7.82 -17.60
N GLY A 63 -8.76 6.68 -17.07
CA GLY A 63 -9.38 6.57 -15.75
C GLY A 63 -8.40 6.91 -14.63
N MET A 64 -8.86 6.90 -13.40
CA MET A 64 -7.96 6.93 -12.23
C MET A 64 -7.26 5.56 -12.11
N PRO A 65 -5.93 5.50 -12.00
CA PRO A 65 -5.25 4.25 -11.73
C PRO A 65 -5.39 3.86 -10.27
N HIS A 66 -5.84 2.62 -9.99
CA HIS A 66 -5.85 2.06 -8.64
C HIS A 66 -4.64 1.14 -8.48
N ILE A 67 -3.77 1.52 -7.55
CA ILE A 67 -2.51 0.82 -7.30
C ILE A 67 -2.74 -0.24 -6.23
N LEU A 68 -2.38 -1.48 -6.57
CA LEU A 68 -2.31 -2.59 -5.62
C LEU A 68 -0.86 -2.75 -5.18
N LEU A 69 -0.64 -2.90 -3.89
CA LEU A 69 0.65 -3.24 -3.30
C LEU A 69 0.68 -4.73 -2.99
N GLU A 70 1.60 -5.43 -3.63
CA GLU A 70 1.89 -6.84 -3.35
C GLU A 70 3.09 -6.90 -2.41
N GLU A 71 2.84 -7.16 -1.14
CA GLU A 71 3.88 -7.40 -0.15
C GLU A 71 4.27 -8.87 -0.21
N ILE A 72 5.54 -9.12 -0.47
CA ILE A 72 6.14 -10.45 -0.51
C ILE A 72 7.20 -10.57 0.57
N GLY A 73 7.24 -11.69 1.26
CA GLY A 73 8.23 -11.91 2.30
C GLY A 73 8.58 -13.38 2.50
N GLU A 74 9.73 -13.59 3.08
CA GLU A 74 10.13 -14.89 3.59
C GLU A 74 10.81 -14.74 4.95
N ARG A 75 10.46 -15.64 5.86
CA ARG A 75 11.03 -15.73 7.20
C ARG A 75 11.64 -17.11 7.39
N HIS A 76 12.90 -17.14 7.74
CA HIS A 76 13.65 -18.38 7.92
C HIS A 76 13.75 -18.75 9.40
N THR A 77 13.53 -20.03 9.70
CA THR A 77 13.63 -20.58 11.04
C THR A 77 14.67 -21.70 11.11
N ASP A 78 15.13 -22.03 12.31
CA ASP A 78 15.91 -23.24 12.57
C ASP A 78 14.98 -24.46 12.74
N ALA A 79 15.58 -25.62 13.02
CA ALA A 79 14.83 -26.87 13.26
C ALA A 79 13.92 -26.84 14.51
N ASN A 80 14.06 -25.82 15.36
CA ASN A 80 13.26 -25.62 16.56
C ASN A 80 12.28 -24.45 16.41
N TYR A 81 12.08 -23.96 15.17
CA TYR A 81 11.22 -22.84 14.81
C TYR A 81 11.68 -21.49 15.37
N HIS A 82 12.98 -21.32 15.64
CA HIS A 82 13.53 -20.02 16.01
C HIS A 82 13.82 -19.19 14.78
N TYR A 83 13.41 -17.93 14.78
CA TYR A 83 13.65 -17.03 13.67
C TYR A 83 15.15 -16.76 13.48
N LEU A 84 15.65 -16.98 12.29
CA LEU A 84 17.03 -16.72 11.90
C LEU A 84 17.17 -15.35 11.24
N TYR A 85 16.29 -15.06 10.31
CA TYR A 85 16.19 -13.77 9.59
C TYR A 85 14.89 -13.69 8.82
N SER A 86 14.52 -12.46 8.44
CA SER A 86 13.37 -12.18 7.57
C SER A 86 13.72 -11.14 6.50
N ILE A 87 13.04 -11.25 5.36
CA ILE A 87 13.10 -10.24 4.31
C ILE A 87 11.71 -10.01 3.74
N GLU A 88 11.35 -8.73 3.55
CA GLU A 88 10.07 -8.32 2.98
C GLU A 88 10.29 -7.24 1.93
N SER A 89 9.46 -7.22 0.89
CA SER A 89 9.49 -6.21 -0.15
C SER A 89 8.11 -5.99 -0.76
N THR A 90 7.93 -4.87 -1.45
CA THR A 90 6.64 -4.47 -2.03
C THR A 90 6.77 -4.31 -3.55
N LYS A 91 5.91 -4.99 -4.31
CA LYS A 91 5.71 -4.84 -5.75
C LYS A 91 4.45 -4.04 -6.05
N LEU A 92 4.37 -3.47 -7.25
CA LEU A 92 3.27 -2.62 -7.69
C LEU A 92 2.47 -3.29 -8.78
N HIS A 93 1.15 -3.25 -8.67
CA HIS A 93 0.23 -3.72 -9.71
C HIS A 93 -0.85 -2.69 -9.97
N LEU A 94 -1.49 -2.78 -11.13
CA LEU A 94 -2.68 -2.02 -11.47
C LEU A 94 -3.90 -2.92 -11.35
N LYS A 95 -4.96 -2.41 -10.74
CA LYS A 95 -6.26 -3.08 -10.68
C LYS A 95 -6.93 -3.13 -12.06
N GLU A 96 -6.74 -2.08 -12.86
CA GLU A 96 -7.35 -1.92 -14.18
C GLU A 96 -6.65 -2.77 -15.25
N GLU A 97 -7.47 -3.40 -16.12
CA GLU A 97 -6.99 -4.19 -17.27
C GLU A 97 -7.07 -3.42 -18.61
N GLY A 98 -7.61 -2.19 -18.61
CA GLY A 98 -7.82 -1.36 -19.80
C GLY A 98 -6.52 -1.11 -20.60
N GLU A 99 -6.66 -0.98 -21.95
CA GLU A 99 -5.51 -0.72 -22.83
C GLU A 99 -4.86 0.65 -22.58
N GLU A 100 -5.62 1.61 -22.07
CA GLU A 100 -5.16 2.96 -21.70
C GLU A 100 -4.07 2.93 -20.62
N PHE A 101 -4.01 1.87 -19.81
CA PHE A 101 -3.03 1.68 -18.75
C PHE A 101 -1.80 0.86 -19.18
N ASN A 102 -1.71 0.40 -20.45
CA ASN A 102 -0.62 -0.48 -20.89
C ASN A 102 0.77 0.11 -20.64
N ALA A 103 0.96 1.41 -20.85
CA ALA A 103 2.25 2.06 -20.63
C ALA A 103 2.63 2.09 -19.15
N LEU A 104 1.67 2.39 -18.27
CA LEU A 104 1.88 2.41 -16.82
C LEU A 104 2.10 0.99 -16.28
N ARG A 105 1.34 0.00 -16.77
CA ARG A 105 1.54 -1.43 -16.43
C ARG A 105 2.95 -1.89 -16.80
N LYS A 106 3.42 -1.52 -17.98
CA LYS A 106 4.79 -1.81 -18.39
C LYS A 106 5.84 -1.15 -17.48
N ALA A 107 5.61 0.09 -17.06
CA ALA A 107 6.49 0.78 -16.11
C ALA A 107 6.53 0.06 -14.74
N PHE A 108 5.40 -0.48 -14.29
CA PHE A 108 5.35 -1.29 -13.06
C PHE A 108 6.07 -2.63 -13.22
N GLU A 109 5.97 -3.30 -14.37
CA GLU A 109 6.76 -4.51 -14.63
C GLU A 109 8.26 -4.23 -14.57
N ASP A 110 8.72 -3.11 -15.15
CA ASP A 110 10.12 -2.72 -15.12
C ASP A 110 10.57 -2.35 -13.69
N TYR A 111 9.73 -1.63 -12.92
CA TYR A 111 9.96 -1.35 -11.51
C TYR A 111 10.02 -2.63 -10.67
N ASN A 112 9.05 -3.54 -10.83
CA ASN A 112 9.00 -4.80 -10.09
C ASN A 112 10.23 -5.68 -10.34
N LYS A 113 10.81 -5.59 -11.53
CA LYS A 113 12.08 -6.25 -11.81
C LYS A 113 13.25 -5.62 -11.03
N GLU A 114 13.30 -4.28 -10.92
CA GLU A 114 14.29 -3.59 -10.08
C GLU A 114 14.12 -4.00 -8.60
N VAL A 115 12.87 -4.11 -8.12
CA VAL A 115 12.55 -4.58 -6.76
C VAL A 115 13.05 -6.01 -6.54
N GLU A 116 12.80 -6.91 -7.50
CA GLU A 116 13.28 -8.30 -7.41
C GLU A 116 14.80 -8.39 -7.38
N ASP A 117 15.49 -7.63 -8.22
CA ASP A 117 16.97 -7.60 -8.25
C ASP A 117 17.54 -7.08 -6.91
N LEU A 118 16.89 -6.06 -6.30
CA LEU A 118 17.26 -5.55 -4.97
C LEU A 118 16.98 -6.58 -3.87
N TYR A 119 15.81 -7.21 -3.91
CA TYR A 119 15.42 -8.26 -2.96
C TYR A 119 16.46 -9.39 -2.93
N GLN A 120 16.85 -9.92 -4.09
CA GLN A 120 17.84 -10.99 -4.19
C GLN A 120 19.22 -10.57 -3.66
N LYS A 121 19.61 -9.32 -3.90
CA LYS A 121 20.88 -8.76 -3.38
C LYS A 121 20.85 -8.63 -1.87
N ASP A 122 19.77 -8.07 -1.31
CA ASP A 122 19.61 -7.87 0.13
C ASP A 122 19.51 -9.22 0.85
N PHE A 123 18.80 -10.18 0.25
CA PHE A 123 18.71 -11.55 0.77
C PHE A 123 20.09 -12.22 0.87
N ALA A 124 20.89 -12.13 -0.20
CA ALA A 124 22.24 -12.69 -0.19
C ALA A 124 23.14 -12.05 0.88
N GLU A 125 23.04 -10.72 1.07
CA GLU A 125 23.81 -10.02 2.11
C GLU A 125 23.32 -10.40 3.51
N LEU A 126 22.00 -10.46 3.74
CA LEU A 126 21.37 -10.88 4.99
C LEU A 126 21.83 -12.28 5.40
N VAL A 127 21.76 -13.26 4.49
CA VAL A 127 22.23 -14.63 4.71
C VAL A 127 23.73 -14.66 5.03
N ASN A 128 24.54 -13.90 4.29
CA ASN A 128 25.98 -13.83 4.50
C ASN A 128 26.31 -13.29 5.90
N ILE A 129 25.71 -12.16 6.30
CA ILE A 129 25.97 -11.53 7.59
C ILE A 129 25.47 -12.39 8.75
N THR A 130 24.27 -12.97 8.64
CA THR A 130 23.72 -13.87 9.67
C THR A 130 24.64 -15.06 9.92
N ASN A 131 25.26 -15.61 8.87
CA ASN A 131 26.15 -16.77 8.99
C ASN A 131 27.57 -16.42 9.43
N THR A 132 28.03 -15.18 9.26
CA THR A 132 29.43 -14.79 9.51
C THR A 132 29.62 -13.88 10.72
N SER A 133 28.62 -13.05 11.06
CA SER A 133 28.68 -12.11 12.19
C SER A 133 28.45 -12.82 13.52
N GLU A 134 29.39 -12.68 14.45
CA GLU A 134 29.23 -13.17 15.83
C GLU A 134 28.15 -12.40 16.60
N GLU A 135 27.85 -11.17 16.21
CA GLU A 135 26.78 -10.35 16.78
C GLU A 135 25.41 -10.88 16.34
N ALA A 136 25.20 -11.10 15.04
CA ALA A 136 23.97 -11.68 14.50
C ALA A 136 23.68 -13.07 15.13
N LYS A 137 24.68 -13.94 15.20
CA LYS A 137 24.54 -15.26 15.83
C LYS A 137 24.13 -15.18 17.29
N ARG A 138 24.65 -14.21 18.05
CA ARG A 138 24.26 -14.02 19.47
C ARG A 138 22.84 -13.51 19.57
N ASN A 139 22.42 -12.59 18.72
CA ASN A 139 21.07 -12.02 18.76
C ASN A 139 20.02 -13.07 18.39
N VAL A 140 20.26 -13.84 17.35
CA VAL A 140 19.41 -15.00 16.99
C VAL A 140 19.31 -16.02 18.14
N ALA A 141 20.41 -16.30 18.85
CA ALA A 141 20.41 -17.28 19.95
C ALA A 141 19.69 -16.81 21.22
N ASN A 142 19.50 -15.50 21.41
CA ASN A 142 19.00 -14.94 22.66
C ASN A 142 17.47 -14.79 22.72
N TYR A 143 16.71 -15.15 21.71
CA TYR A 143 15.25 -15.13 21.65
C TYR A 143 14.56 -13.78 21.97
N LEU A 144 15.27 -12.69 22.05
CA LEU A 144 14.74 -11.42 22.55
C LEU A 144 14.33 -10.43 21.45
N GLY A 145 13.85 -10.94 20.34
CA GLY A 145 13.11 -10.14 19.36
C GLY A 145 13.96 -9.38 18.34
N ASN A 146 15.29 -9.44 18.40
CA ASN A 146 16.15 -8.74 17.45
C ASN A 146 16.66 -9.70 16.37
N THR A 147 15.77 -10.17 15.52
CA THR A 147 16.12 -10.99 14.36
C THR A 147 16.68 -10.09 13.25
N PRO A 148 17.78 -10.48 12.57
CA PRO A 148 18.20 -9.79 11.36
C PRO A 148 17.07 -9.66 10.35
N GLU A 149 16.84 -8.45 9.84
CA GLU A 149 15.71 -8.16 8.97
C GLU A 149 16.05 -7.12 7.90
N VAL A 150 15.51 -7.32 6.70
CA VAL A 150 15.42 -6.27 5.67
C VAL A 150 13.97 -6.15 5.21
N LYS A 151 13.41 -4.95 5.34
CA LYS A 151 12.03 -4.69 4.97
C LYS A 151 11.91 -3.44 4.10
N THR A 152 11.18 -3.54 2.99
CA THR A 152 10.84 -2.40 2.13
C THR A 152 9.33 -2.26 2.02
N ASN A 153 8.81 -1.11 2.44
CA ASN A 153 7.41 -0.71 2.30
C ASN A 153 7.28 0.36 1.23
N SER A 154 6.12 0.42 0.59
CA SER A 154 5.80 1.44 -0.40
C SER A 154 4.53 2.18 0.00
N ASP A 155 4.55 3.51 -0.10
CA ASP A 155 3.41 4.38 0.11
C ASP A 155 3.07 5.07 -1.21
N VAL A 156 1.82 4.97 -1.66
CA VAL A 156 1.35 5.71 -2.82
C VAL A 156 0.93 7.09 -2.38
N ILE A 157 1.73 8.10 -2.76
CA ILE A 157 1.52 9.50 -2.37
C ILE A 157 0.44 10.15 -3.22
N ARG A 158 0.42 9.80 -4.50
CA ARG A 158 -0.58 10.26 -5.48
C ARG A 158 -0.67 9.26 -6.61
N ALA A 159 -1.89 8.94 -7.04
CA ALA A 159 -2.16 8.14 -8.22
C ALA A 159 -3.36 8.74 -8.95
N ASP A 160 -3.11 9.45 -10.05
CA ASP A 160 -4.15 10.06 -10.86
C ASP A 160 -3.82 9.98 -12.37
N LYS A 161 -4.62 10.64 -13.18
CA LYS A 161 -4.48 10.66 -14.64
C LYS A 161 -3.16 11.26 -15.14
N SER A 162 -2.47 12.03 -14.29
CA SER A 162 -1.24 12.74 -14.65
C SER A 162 0.00 12.04 -14.14
N ILE A 163 -0.04 11.54 -12.89
CA ILE A 163 1.14 11.04 -12.22
C ILE A 163 0.81 9.92 -11.24
N VAL A 164 1.71 8.93 -11.15
CA VAL A 164 1.84 8.02 -10.02
C VAL A 164 3.12 8.36 -9.28
N SER A 165 2.99 8.71 -8.01
CA SER A 165 4.11 9.12 -7.14
C SER A 165 4.16 8.23 -5.91
N ILE A 166 5.29 7.58 -5.67
CA ILE A 166 5.48 6.55 -4.65
C ILE A 166 6.70 6.90 -3.81
N LEU A 167 6.57 6.77 -2.51
CA LEU A 167 7.67 6.80 -1.55
C LEU A 167 7.94 5.38 -1.07
N ASN A 168 9.20 4.95 -1.14
CA ASN A 168 9.64 3.67 -0.59
C ASN A 168 10.46 3.93 0.67
N SER A 169 10.17 3.16 1.72
CA SER A 169 10.87 3.18 3.00
C SER A 169 11.50 1.82 3.23
N LYS A 170 12.83 1.78 3.35
CA LYS A 170 13.59 0.55 3.56
C LYS A 170 14.25 0.58 4.94
N SER A 171 13.97 -0.43 5.76
CA SER A 171 14.70 -0.70 7.01
C SER A 171 15.68 -1.85 6.80
N ILE A 172 16.87 -1.73 7.35
CA ILE A 172 17.93 -2.71 7.21
C ILE A 172 18.54 -2.95 8.58
N ASP A 173 18.36 -4.14 9.12
CA ASP A 173 19.04 -4.60 10.33
C ASP A 173 19.68 -5.97 10.07
N TYR A 174 20.92 -5.98 9.61
CA TYR A 174 21.63 -7.22 9.31
C TYR A 174 22.09 -8.01 10.54
N THR A 175 22.05 -7.41 11.73
CA THR A 175 22.60 -8.02 12.94
C THR A 175 21.57 -8.21 14.06
N GLY A 176 20.40 -7.64 13.94
CA GLY A 176 19.42 -7.55 15.01
C GLY A 176 19.82 -6.57 16.13
N SER A 177 20.73 -5.63 15.85
CA SER A 177 21.21 -4.65 16.84
C SER A 177 20.71 -3.23 16.64
N GLY A 178 19.98 -2.99 15.55
CA GLY A 178 19.38 -1.71 15.22
C GLY A 178 19.29 -1.47 13.72
N SER A 179 18.20 -0.85 13.32
CA SER A 179 17.88 -0.62 11.91
C SER A 179 18.54 0.65 11.36
N GLU A 180 19.06 0.54 10.14
CA GLU A 180 19.33 1.68 9.26
C GLU A 180 18.12 1.92 8.37
N TYR A 181 17.79 3.19 8.10
CA TYR A 181 16.63 3.56 7.29
C TYR A 181 17.07 4.30 6.03
N GLN A 182 16.43 4.00 4.92
CA GLN A 182 16.64 4.63 3.62
C GLN A 182 15.30 4.93 2.98
N HIS A 183 15.18 6.11 2.37
CA HIS A 183 13.96 6.50 1.65
C HIS A 183 14.33 6.85 0.20
N TYR A 184 13.53 6.37 -0.74
CA TYR A 184 13.66 6.68 -2.16
C TYR A 184 12.29 6.76 -2.83
N SER A 185 12.19 7.48 -3.92
CA SER A 185 10.92 7.70 -4.59
C SER A 185 10.92 7.26 -6.04
N VAL A 186 9.74 6.92 -6.53
CA VAL A 186 9.46 6.64 -7.93
C VAL A 186 8.30 7.52 -8.37
N ASN A 187 8.52 8.32 -9.40
CA ASN A 187 7.50 9.16 -9.99
C ASN A 187 7.35 8.79 -11.47
N LEU A 188 6.14 8.47 -11.89
CA LEU A 188 5.82 8.00 -13.23
C LEU A 188 4.74 8.90 -13.85
N ASP A 189 4.93 9.29 -15.09
CA ASP A 189 3.85 9.87 -15.89
C ASP A 189 2.81 8.80 -16.17
N SER A 190 1.57 9.00 -15.73
CA SER A 190 0.51 7.98 -15.79
C SER A 190 0.18 7.55 -17.21
N VAL A 191 0.27 8.46 -18.18
CA VAL A 191 -0.11 8.20 -19.58
C VAL A 191 0.99 7.46 -20.34
N SER A 192 2.23 7.89 -20.19
CA SER A 192 3.36 7.36 -20.96
C SER A 192 4.14 6.25 -20.22
N GLY A 193 3.94 6.09 -18.91
CA GLY A 193 4.75 5.22 -18.05
C GLY A 193 6.20 5.72 -17.86
N LYS A 194 6.53 6.93 -18.36
CA LYS A 194 7.89 7.48 -18.24
C LYS A 194 8.24 7.74 -16.77
N ARG A 195 9.40 7.26 -16.33
CA ARG A 195 9.96 7.68 -15.04
C ARG A 195 10.38 9.15 -15.12
N LEU A 196 9.86 9.95 -14.19
CA LEU A 196 10.07 11.40 -14.16
C LEU A 196 11.31 11.75 -13.35
N ALA A 197 12.15 12.61 -13.91
CA ALA A 197 13.18 13.33 -13.18
C ALA A 197 12.56 14.56 -12.49
N PHE A 198 13.23 15.09 -11.47
CA PHE A 198 12.77 16.31 -10.77
C PHE A 198 12.54 17.48 -11.73
N SER A 199 13.41 17.63 -12.74
CA SER A 199 13.31 18.65 -13.80
C SER A 199 12.17 18.45 -14.79
N ASP A 200 11.54 17.26 -14.84
CA ASP A 200 10.34 17.04 -15.66
C ASP A 200 9.11 17.67 -15.00
N VAL A 201 9.14 17.93 -13.69
CA VAL A 201 8.03 18.50 -12.89
C VAL A 201 8.34 19.93 -12.44
N VAL A 202 9.56 20.18 -11.97
CA VAL A 202 10.01 21.49 -11.48
C VAL A 202 10.90 22.16 -12.52
N LYS A 203 10.41 23.25 -13.14
CA LYS A 203 11.09 23.96 -14.22
C LYS A 203 12.32 24.75 -13.77
N ASP A 204 12.29 25.27 -12.55
CA ASP A 204 13.36 26.06 -11.95
C ASP A 204 13.69 25.55 -10.56
N ARG A 205 14.80 24.78 -10.50
CA ARG A 205 15.29 24.17 -9.28
C ARG A 205 15.69 25.19 -8.22
N ASP A 206 16.33 26.30 -8.62
CA ASP A 206 16.82 27.29 -7.66
C ASP A 206 15.65 28.07 -7.03
N SER A 207 14.65 28.45 -7.82
CA SER A 207 13.41 29.05 -7.32
C SER A 207 12.64 28.09 -6.40
N PHE A 208 12.59 26.80 -6.72
CA PHE A 208 11.99 25.78 -5.85
C PHE A 208 12.69 25.74 -4.47
N PHE A 209 14.02 25.66 -4.45
CA PHE A 209 14.76 25.60 -3.19
C PHE A 209 14.71 26.92 -2.40
N ALA A 210 14.55 28.08 -3.06
CA ALA A 210 14.31 29.34 -2.37
C ALA A 210 12.95 29.35 -1.62
N LEU A 211 11.90 28.80 -2.25
CA LEU A 211 10.60 28.62 -1.58
C LEU A 211 10.68 27.57 -0.46
N ALA A 212 11.37 26.46 -0.69
CA ALA A 212 11.61 25.43 0.32
C ALA A 212 12.35 26.01 1.55
N GLU A 213 13.33 26.88 1.36
CA GLU A 213 14.04 27.56 2.47
C GLU A 213 13.10 28.45 3.28
N LYS A 214 12.23 29.23 2.59
CA LYS A 214 11.21 30.03 3.26
C LYS A 214 10.26 29.15 4.09
N ARG A 215 9.80 28.02 3.53
CA ARG A 215 8.94 27.06 4.24
C ARG A 215 9.62 26.42 5.45
N ALA A 216 10.89 26.04 5.32
CA ALA A 216 11.67 25.53 6.44
C ALA A 216 11.79 26.56 7.58
N GLN A 217 11.95 27.85 7.25
CA GLN A 217 11.97 28.92 8.25
C GLN A 217 10.59 29.13 8.90
N GLU A 218 9.50 29.02 8.15
CA GLU A 218 8.12 29.11 8.66
C GLU A 218 7.76 27.96 9.57
N SER A 219 8.34 26.75 9.38
CA SER A 219 8.13 25.58 10.25
C SER A 219 8.88 25.65 11.58
N ALA A 220 9.80 26.60 11.75
CA ALA A 220 10.67 26.69 12.92
C ALA A 220 9.85 26.82 14.22
N GLY A 221 10.20 25.98 15.20
CA GLY A 221 9.52 25.92 16.50
C GLY A 221 8.20 25.16 16.51
N THR A 222 7.79 24.57 15.40
CA THR A 222 6.65 23.64 15.38
C THR A 222 7.09 22.21 15.79
N ALA A 223 6.12 21.36 16.14
CA ALA A 223 6.41 19.95 16.48
C ALA A 223 7.02 19.16 15.31
N VAL A 224 6.76 19.59 14.10
CA VAL A 224 7.22 18.97 12.84
C VAL A 224 8.24 19.85 12.09
N GLU A 225 9.04 20.61 12.83
CA GLU A 225 10.05 21.50 12.28
C GLU A 225 10.95 20.81 11.24
N PHE A 226 11.14 21.47 10.09
CA PHE A 226 12.12 21.09 9.10
C PHE A 226 13.35 22.01 9.19
N PRO A 227 14.45 21.55 9.80
CA PRO A 227 15.63 22.39 9.99
C PRO A 227 16.24 22.86 8.65
N PRO A 228 16.50 24.16 8.46
CA PRO A 228 17.09 24.67 7.20
C PRO A 228 18.43 24.03 6.81
N ALA A 229 19.21 23.55 7.80
CA ALA A 229 20.46 22.84 7.53
C ALA A 229 20.26 21.52 6.76
N LEU A 230 19.11 20.85 6.89
CA LEU A 230 18.81 19.64 6.14
C LEU A 230 18.55 19.94 4.66
N LEU A 231 18.02 21.12 4.33
CA LEU A 231 17.81 21.54 2.94
C LEU A 231 19.11 21.61 2.13
N GLN A 232 20.19 22.07 2.75
CA GLN A 232 21.50 22.11 2.08
C GLN A 232 21.95 20.69 1.69
N ASN A 233 21.79 19.72 2.61
CA ASN A 233 22.12 18.33 2.32
C ASN A 233 21.27 17.75 1.18
N ILE A 234 19.98 18.07 1.14
CA ILE A 234 19.07 17.65 0.04
C ILE A 234 19.48 18.29 -1.28
N LYS A 235 19.78 19.59 -1.27
CA LYS A 235 20.20 20.33 -2.46
C LYS A 235 21.48 19.75 -3.07
N GLU A 236 22.41 19.29 -2.24
CA GLU A 236 23.68 18.68 -2.64
C GLU A 236 23.51 17.27 -3.26
N LYS A 237 22.40 16.56 -2.97
CA LYS A 237 22.08 15.27 -3.61
C LYS A 237 21.85 15.38 -5.13
N GLY A 238 21.64 16.56 -5.67
CA GLY A 238 21.41 16.75 -7.11
C GLY A 238 20.20 15.97 -7.59
N ASP A 239 20.36 15.11 -8.61
CA ASP A 239 19.29 14.30 -9.18
C ASP A 239 18.96 13.06 -8.31
N ALA A 240 19.78 12.78 -7.30
CA ALA A 240 19.55 11.68 -6.35
C ALA A 240 18.68 12.11 -5.14
N LEU A 241 18.04 13.27 -5.20
CA LEU A 241 17.12 13.69 -4.13
C LEU A 241 15.87 12.81 -4.11
N THR A 242 15.39 12.50 -2.91
CA THR A 242 14.09 11.86 -2.72
C THR A 242 13.00 12.91 -2.75
N TRP A 243 12.02 12.75 -3.64
CA TRP A 243 10.93 13.70 -3.85
C TRP A 243 9.68 13.01 -4.36
N THR A 244 8.52 13.53 -4.03
CA THR A 244 7.23 13.06 -4.53
C THR A 244 6.34 14.23 -4.93
N VAL A 245 5.26 13.92 -5.62
CA VAL A 245 4.20 14.87 -5.94
C VAL A 245 2.94 14.42 -5.21
N ASN A 246 2.36 15.27 -4.40
CA ASN A 246 1.03 15.07 -3.81
C ASN A 246 0.00 15.98 -4.52
N ALA A 247 -1.24 16.00 -4.03
CA ALA A 247 -2.29 16.81 -4.65
C ALA A 247 -2.11 18.33 -4.45
N GLU A 248 -1.32 18.76 -3.48
CA GLU A 248 -1.11 20.19 -3.14
C GLU A 248 0.23 20.72 -3.64
N GLY A 249 1.24 19.85 -3.87
CA GLY A 249 2.58 20.33 -4.22
C GLY A 249 3.61 19.24 -4.43
N VAL A 250 4.87 19.65 -4.44
CA VAL A 250 6.05 18.78 -4.52
C VAL A 250 6.71 18.70 -3.15
N SER A 251 6.83 17.49 -2.63
CA SER A 251 7.48 17.21 -1.34
C SER A 251 8.90 16.71 -1.54
N ILE A 252 9.83 17.18 -0.70
CA ILE A 252 11.21 16.71 -0.62
C ILE A 252 11.47 16.09 0.76
N TYR A 253 12.37 15.13 0.82
CA TYR A 253 12.56 14.29 2.00
C TYR A 253 13.99 14.32 2.51
N SER A 254 14.14 14.39 3.84
CA SER A 254 15.42 14.11 4.53
C SER A 254 15.30 12.83 5.32
N ASP A 255 16.12 11.87 5.00
CA ASP A 255 16.26 10.56 5.66
C ASP A 255 17.21 10.58 6.87
N ILE A 256 17.79 11.75 7.18
CA ILE A 256 18.69 11.94 8.33
C ILE A 256 18.25 13.11 9.20
N ASP A 257 18.63 13.03 10.49
CA ASP A 257 18.52 14.16 11.42
C ASP A 257 19.72 15.12 11.30
N LEU A 258 19.73 16.20 12.09
CA LEU A 258 20.82 17.17 12.14
C LEU A 258 22.17 16.58 12.56
N THR A 259 22.19 15.41 13.20
CA THR A 259 23.41 14.70 13.61
C THR A 259 23.88 13.70 12.55
N GLY A 260 23.13 13.56 11.45
CA GLY A 260 23.40 12.62 10.36
C GLY A 260 22.93 11.18 10.65
N ARG A 261 22.07 10.98 11.67
CA ARG A 261 21.48 9.66 11.96
C ARG A 261 20.29 9.40 11.05
N PRO A 262 20.17 8.18 10.50
CA PRO A 262 18.99 7.78 9.75
C PRO A 262 17.70 7.90 10.57
N LEU A 263 16.64 8.34 9.92
CA LEU A 263 15.30 8.49 10.51
C LEU A 263 14.39 7.38 10.01
N LYS A 264 13.64 6.74 10.92
CA LYS A 264 12.59 5.76 10.58
C LYS A 264 11.49 6.41 9.72
N SER A 265 11.04 7.60 10.12
CA SER A 265 10.14 8.43 9.33
C SER A 265 10.89 9.67 8.85
N PRO A 266 10.94 9.94 7.53
CA PRO A 266 11.74 11.05 7.00
C PRO A 266 11.13 12.39 7.41
N LYS A 267 11.96 13.43 7.47
CA LYS A 267 11.46 14.81 7.53
C LYS A 267 10.95 15.22 6.14
N VAL A 268 9.76 15.79 6.08
CA VAL A 268 9.08 16.14 4.83
C VAL A 268 8.86 17.65 4.75
N LEU A 269 9.16 18.23 3.59
CA LEU A 269 8.88 19.63 3.29
C LEU A 269 8.19 19.74 1.93
N THR A 270 7.03 20.39 1.90
CA THR A 270 6.23 20.59 0.67
C THR A 270 6.31 22.03 0.17
N VAL A 271 6.58 22.20 -1.12
CA VAL A 271 6.42 23.47 -1.87
C VAL A 271 5.14 23.35 -2.70
N TYR A 272 4.20 24.26 -2.46
CA TYR A 272 2.85 24.18 -3.01
C TYR A 272 2.76 24.72 -4.45
N PHE A 273 1.84 24.18 -5.25
CA PHE A 273 1.69 24.54 -6.66
C PHE A 273 1.33 26.01 -6.89
N ASP A 274 0.64 26.65 -5.95
CA ASP A 274 0.21 28.04 -6.02
C ASP A 274 1.25 29.05 -5.50
N GLU A 275 2.39 28.60 -4.96
CA GLU A 275 3.43 29.49 -4.40
C GLU A 275 4.38 30.04 -5.45
N GLY A 276 4.57 29.37 -6.57
CA GLY A 276 5.50 29.74 -7.62
C GLY A 276 4.83 29.88 -8.97
N GLU A 277 4.66 31.11 -9.47
CA GLU A 277 4.17 31.34 -10.83
C GLU A 277 5.11 30.69 -11.85
N ASN A 278 4.57 29.76 -12.68
CA ASN A 278 5.32 29.00 -13.69
C ASN A 278 6.46 28.11 -13.17
N LEU A 279 6.54 27.86 -11.87
CA LEU A 279 7.57 27.00 -11.29
C LEU A 279 7.42 25.53 -11.68
N PHE A 280 6.20 25.05 -11.78
CA PHE A 280 5.88 23.67 -12.08
C PHE A 280 5.40 23.44 -13.52
N VAL A 281 5.50 22.22 -13.99
CA VAL A 281 4.91 21.80 -15.26
C VAL A 281 3.41 21.62 -15.05
N GLU A 282 2.59 22.34 -15.83
CA GLU A 282 1.15 22.47 -15.63
C GLU A 282 0.41 21.12 -15.61
N ASP A 283 0.85 20.13 -16.40
CA ASP A 283 0.20 18.83 -16.48
C ASP A 283 0.23 18.08 -15.14
N TYR A 284 1.25 18.30 -14.30
CA TYR A 284 1.38 17.65 -12.99
C TYR A 284 0.80 18.46 -11.82
N THR A 285 0.40 19.73 -12.08
CA THR A 285 -0.27 20.56 -11.06
C THR A 285 -1.78 20.41 -11.06
N LYS A 286 -2.34 19.76 -12.07
CA LYS A 286 -3.78 19.51 -12.18
C LYS A 286 -4.15 18.36 -11.28
N THR A 287 -5.01 18.63 -10.31
CA THR A 287 -5.54 17.64 -9.36
C THR A 287 -7.06 17.56 -9.49
N GLU A 288 -7.63 16.43 -9.10
CA GLU A 288 -9.07 16.32 -8.93
C GLU A 288 -9.53 17.28 -7.81
N GLU A 289 -10.79 17.68 -7.82
CA GLU A 289 -11.36 18.56 -6.80
C GLU A 289 -11.37 17.88 -5.42
N ASP A 290 -11.70 16.59 -5.39
CA ASP A 290 -11.63 15.71 -4.24
C ASP A 290 -10.37 14.84 -4.36
N TYR A 291 -9.58 14.73 -3.28
CA TYR A 291 -8.33 13.95 -3.27
C TYR A 291 -7.97 13.43 -1.88
N VAL A 292 -7.00 12.54 -1.85
CA VAL A 292 -6.42 11.95 -0.63
C VAL A 292 -4.91 12.16 -0.63
N ILE A 293 -4.33 12.46 0.54
CA ILE A 293 -2.88 12.56 0.75
C ILE A 293 -2.53 11.77 2.01
N PRO A 294 -1.64 10.76 1.94
CA PRO A 294 -1.13 10.11 3.15
C PRO A 294 -0.30 11.09 3.98
N LEU A 295 -0.43 11.04 5.29
CA LEU A 295 0.35 11.85 6.22
C LEU A 295 1.40 10.98 6.93
N PHE A 296 2.60 11.54 7.12
CA PHE A 296 3.70 10.88 7.83
C PHE A 296 3.98 11.57 9.16
N ASP A 297 4.58 10.88 10.10
CA ASP A 297 4.86 11.36 11.45
C ASP A 297 5.62 12.71 11.52
N ASN A 298 6.51 12.95 10.57
CA ASN A 298 7.31 14.18 10.50
C ASN A 298 6.87 15.12 9.37
N MET A 299 5.61 15.01 8.95
CA MET A 299 5.02 15.79 7.87
C MET A 299 3.96 16.73 8.43
N TYR A 300 3.92 17.95 7.91
CA TYR A 300 2.74 18.78 7.96
C TYR A 300 2.36 19.23 6.54
N LEU A 301 1.08 19.43 6.35
CA LEU A 301 0.55 20.05 5.14
C LEU A 301 -0.18 21.33 5.52
N ASP A 302 0.13 22.41 4.83
CA ASP A 302 -0.65 23.64 4.96
C ASP A 302 -1.83 23.58 3.99
N VAL A 303 -3.06 23.59 4.52
CA VAL A 303 -4.30 23.59 3.75
C VAL A 303 -5.24 24.68 4.23
N ASP A 304 -6.08 25.19 3.34
CA ASP A 304 -7.08 26.20 3.66
C ASP A 304 -8.36 25.53 4.18
N VAL A 305 -8.33 25.18 5.49
CA VAL A 305 -9.38 24.37 6.14
C VAL A 305 -10.74 25.07 6.15
N ASP A 306 -10.74 26.40 6.31
CA ASP A 306 -11.96 27.19 6.49
C ASP A 306 -12.40 27.98 5.24
N GLY A 307 -11.66 27.83 4.12
CA GLY A 307 -11.94 28.52 2.88
C GLY A 307 -11.62 30.01 2.90
N SER A 308 -10.83 30.48 3.88
CA SER A 308 -10.47 31.88 4.04
C SER A 308 -9.41 32.38 3.05
N GLY A 309 -8.82 31.48 2.28
CA GLY A 309 -7.65 31.74 1.43
C GLY A 309 -6.33 31.73 2.19
N LYS A 310 -6.35 31.43 3.50
CA LYS A 310 -5.17 31.32 4.34
C LYS A 310 -4.95 29.86 4.73
N ARG A 311 -3.80 29.31 4.40
CA ARG A 311 -3.42 27.94 4.75
C ARG A 311 -3.10 27.84 6.25
N GLU A 312 -3.50 26.71 6.85
CA GLU A 312 -3.20 26.32 8.22
C GLU A 312 -2.42 25.01 8.22
N PRO A 313 -1.38 24.84 9.08
CA PRO A 313 -0.65 23.59 9.18
C PRO A 313 -1.54 22.49 9.77
N VAL A 314 -1.57 21.34 9.11
CA VAL A 314 -2.21 20.11 9.57
C VAL A 314 -1.13 19.05 9.76
N TYR A 315 -1.05 18.45 10.94
CA TYR A 315 -0.09 17.42 11.27
C TYR A 315 -0.58 16.50 12.39
N LEU A 316 0.10 15.38 12.58
CA LEU A 316 -0.15 14.45 13.67
C LEU A 316 0.70 14.78 14.88
N LYS A 317 0.10 14.62 16.03
CA LYS A 317 0.79 14.65 17.32
C LYS A 317 0.65 13.27 17.96
N LYS A 318 1.77 12.60 18.13
CA LYS A 318 1.85 11.29 18.75
C LYS A 318 2.44 11.43 20.16
N GLN A 319 1.85 10.77 21.13
CA GLN A 319 2.32 10.73 22.52
C GLN A 319 2.40 9.26 22.94
N GLU A 320 3.61 8.82 23.30
CA GLU A 320 3.82 7.49 23.87
C GLU A 320 3.55 7.55 25.38
N GLU A 321 2.72 6.67 25.91
CA GLU A 321 2.60 6.47 27.34
C GLU A 321 3.79 5.66 27.87
N GLU A 322 4.47 6.18 28.91
CA GLU A 322 5.66 5.57 29.51
C GLU A 322 5.35 4.15 30.03
N GLY A 323 5.90 3.12 29.37
CA GLY A 323 5.75 1.71 29.75
C GLY A 323 4.53 0.98 29.17
N MET A 324 3.78 1.63 28.29
CA MET A 324 2.69 1.03 27.53
C MET A 324 3.06 0.88 26.04
N PHE A 325 2.45 -0.10 25.36
CA PHE A 325 2.57 -0.26 23.91
C PHE A 325 1.59 0.64 23.14
N TYR A 326 0.91 1.53 23.85
CA TYR A 326 -0.13 2.39 23.29
C TYR A 326 0.41 3.74 22.87
N LEU A 327 -0.14 4.24 21.79
CA LEU A 327 0.18 5.51 21.18
C LEU A 327 -1.08 6.36 21.08
N ASP A 328 -1.10 7.48 21.78
CA ASP A 328 -2.14 8.49 21.60
C ASP A 328 -1.87 9.30 20.34
N ILE A 329 -2.81 9.28 19.39
CA ILE A 329 -2.72 10.06 18.16
C ILE A 329 -3.78 11.14 18.19
N SER A 330 -3.38 12.41 18.16
CA SER A 330 -4.26 13.54 17.90
C SER A 330 -3.87 14.28 16.62
N VAL A 331 -4.82 15.00 16.06
CA VAL A 331 -4.60 15.83 14.85
C VAL A 331 -4.55 17.28 15.27
N VAL A 332 -3.57 18.02 14.77
CA VAL A 332 -3.45 19.46 14.98
C VAL A 332 -3.76 20.18 13.66
N SER A 333 -4.61 21.20 13.71
CA SER A 333 -4.90 22.12 12.61
C SER A 333 -4.81 23.55 13.11
N GLY A 334 -3.78 24.26 12.67
CA GLY A 334 -3.47 25.61 13.15
C GLY A 334 -3.21 25.63 14.66
N SER A 335 -4.12 26.26 15.41
CA SER A 335 -4.07 26.30 16.89
C SER A 335 -5.05 25.34 17.57
N ARG A 336 -5.74 24.51 16.80
CA ARG A 336 -6.76 23.58 17.30
C ARG A 336 -6.19 22.16 17.31
N GLU A 337 -6.63 21.36 18.27
CA GLU A 337 -6.24 19.95 18.41
C GLU A 337 -7.51 19.11 18.60
N SER A 338 -7.57 17.94 17.97
CA SER A 338 -8.66 16.98 18.15
C SER A 338 -8.55 16.24 19.48
N GLY A 339 -9.58 15.47 19.85
CA GLY A 339 -9.44 14.39 20.83
C GLY A 339 -8.35 13.42 20.40
N ALA A 340 -7.70 12.81 21.37
CA ALA A 340 -6.73 11.74 21.11
C ALA A 340 -7.46 10.42 20.84
N VAL A 341 -6.87 9.62 19.96
CA VAL A 341 -7.25 8.24 19.66
C VAL A 341 -6.14 7.34 20.17
N GLU A 342 -6.46 6.47 21.12
CA GLU A 342 -5.53 5.52 21.72
C GLU A 342 -5.39 4.25 20.85
N GLY A 343 -4.21 3.62 20.68
CA GLY A 343 -3.95 2.33 20.05
C GLY A 343 -2.48 2.06 19.74
N ILE A 344 -2.20 0.97 19.01
CA ILE A 344 -0.84 0.49 18.78
C ILE A 344 -0.13 1.30 17.69
N ASP A 345 -0.79 1.51 16.54
CA ASP A 345 -0.27 2.30 15.41
C ASP A 345 -1.47 2.91 14.64
N GLY A 346 -1.20 3.67 13.60
CA GLY A 346 -2.26 4.20 12.77
C GLY A 346 -1.74 4.86 11.50
N THR A 347 -2.48 4.67 10.41
CA THR A 347 -2.19 5.25 9.09
C THR A 347 -3.17 6.40 8.81
N PRO A 348 -2.71 7.64 8.87
CA PRO A 348 -3.55 8.82 8.67
C PRO A 348 -3.53 9.28 7.22
N TYR A 349 -4.68 9.77 6.75
CA TYR A 349 -4.85 10.39 5.44
C TYR A 349 -5.58 11.72 5.57
N LEU A 350 -5.09 12.75 4.89
CA LEU A 350 -5.84 13.97 4.65
C LEU A 350 -6.76 13.72 3.45
N LEU A 351 -8.06 13.82 3.66
CA LEU A 351 -9.09 13.72 2.63
C LEU A 351 -9.70 15.10 2.38
N LYS A 352 -9.65 15.58 1.14
CA LYS A 352 -10.47 16.69 0.68
C LYS A 352 -11.70 16.13 -0.02
N LYS A 353 -12.88 16.53 0.45
CA LYS A 353 -14.17 16.08 -0.08
C LYS A 353 -15.16 17.23 -0.13
N SER A 354 -15.71 17.51 -1.32
CA SER A 354 -16.70 18.57 -1.52
C SER A 354 -16.27 19.93 -0.92
N GLY A 355 -14.99 20.28 -1.10
CA GLY A 355 -14.39 21.52 -0.61
C GLY A 355 -14.09 21.58 0.89
N LYS A 356 -14.28 20.50 1.64
CA LYS A 356 -13.94 20.38 3.07
C LYS A 356 -12.78 19.43 3.29
N TYR A 357 -12.12 19.55 4.42
CA TYR A 357 -10.98 18.72 4.80
C TYR A 357 -11.31 17.85 6.01
N TYR A 358 -10.90 16.58 5.91
CA TYR A 358 -11.08 15.57 6.94
C TYR A 358 -9.78 14.81 7.14
N ILE A 359 -9.59 14.23 8.32
CA ILE A 359 -8.61 13.18 8.53
C ILE A 359 -9.35 11.85 8.64
N TYR A 360 -8.90 10.89 7.86
CA TYR A 360 -9.17 9.48 8.05
C TYR A 360 -7.96 8.86 8.75
N LEU A 361 -8.18 8.31 9.94
CA LEU A 361 -7.16 7.61 10.70
C LEU A 361 -7.57 6.14 10.80
N PHE A 362 -6.87 5.29 10.08
CA PHE A 362 -6.99 3.83 10.21
C PHE A 362 -6.03 3.41 11.32
N LYS A 363 -6.58 2.89 12.39
CA LYS A 363 -5.87 2.64 13.61
C LYS A 363 -5.98 1.20 14.05
N ASP A 364 -4.84 0.59 14.36
CA ASP A 364 -4.75 -0.79 14.79
C ASP A 364 -5.00 -0.89 16.30
N GLU A 365 -5.94 -1.72 16.68
CA GLU A 365 -6.28 -2.06 18.07
C GLU A 365 -5.51 -3.29 18.54
N GLU A 366 -5.54 -3.54 19.84
CA GLU A 366 -4.78 -4.60 20.50
C GLU A 366 -5.17 -6.03 20.07
N ASP A 367 -6.41 -6.20 19.67
CA ASP A 367 -6.98 -7.47 19.21
C ASP A 367 -6.78 -7.76 17.71
N GLY A 368 -6.00 -6.90 17.02
CA GLY A 368 -5.72 -7.02 15.59
C GLY A 368 -6.83 -6.47 14.69
N VAL A 369 -7.78 -5.76 15.26
CA VAL A 369 -8.83 -5.06 14.51
C VAL A 369 -8.34 -3.66 14.14
N THR A 370 -8.66 -3.22 12.94
CA THR A 370 -8.42 -1.83 12.50
C THR A 370 -9.72 -1.05 12.53
N LEU A 371 -9.69 0.11 13.17
CA LEU A 371 -10.80 1.06 13.22
C LEU A 371 -10.48 2.29 12.36
N LEU A 372 -11.44 2.69 11.53
CA LEU A 372 -11.39 3.97 10.82
C LEU A 372 -12.07 5.04 11.67
N TYR A 373 -11.30 6.08 12.02
CA TYR A 373 -11.80 7.30 12.65
C TYR A 373 -11.84 8.43 11.63
N ARG A 374 -12.93 9.18 11.62
CA ARG A 374 -13.13 10.37 10.80
C ARG A 374 -13.10 11.62 11.67
N ILE A 375 -12.22 12.57 11.36
CA ILE A 375 -12.10 13.87 12.04
C ILE A 375 -12.41 14.98 11.03
N ASP A 376 -13.43 15.79 11.28
CA ASP A 376 -13.72 16.98 10.49
C ASP A 376 -12.80 18.13 10.95
N LEU A 377 -11.90 18.60 10.08
CA LEU A 377 -10.92 19.63 10.45
C LEU A 377 -11.56 21.00 10.72
N SER A 378 -12.76 21.26 10.23
CA SER A 378 -13.46 22.52 10.49
C SER A 378 -13.96 22.62 11.92
N THR A 379 -14.33 21.50 12.53
CA THR A 379 -14.82 21.41 13.92
C THR A 379 -13.80 20.81 14.87
N MET A 380 -12.84 20.05 14.39
CA MET A 380 -11.91 19.19 15.15
C MET A 380 -12.64 18.14 15.99
N GLU A 381 -13.84 17.76 15.57
CA GLU A 381 -14.68 16.82 16.30
C GLU A 381 -14.28 15.39 15.93
N LEU A 382 -13.92 14.63 16.94
CA LEU A 382 -13.76 13.19 16.89
C LEU A 382 -15.04 12.57 17.48
N LYS A 383 -15.70 11.71 16.73
CA LYS A 383 -16.91 11.01 17.16
C LYS A 383 -16.63 9.51 17.28
N PRO A 384 -16.29 9.03 18.48
CA PRO A 384 -15.99 7.61 18.68
C PRO A 384 -17.13 6.66 18.30
N GLU A 385 -18.38 7.13 18.40
CA GLU A 385 -19.57 6.39 17.99
C GLU A 385 -19.75 6.28 16.45
N GLU A 386 -18.95 7.01 15.69
CA GLU A 386 -18.94 7.00 14.22
C GLU A 386 -17.67 6.34 13.67
N ASN A 387 -17.07 5.39 14.39
CA ASN A 387 -15.97 4.59 13.88
C ASN A 387 -16.49 3.39 13.05
N TRP A 388 -15.63 2.89 12.17
CA TRP A 388 -15.92 1.74 11.30
C TRP A 388 -14.83 0.69 11.46
N TYR A 389 -15.23 -0.57 11.57
CA TYR A 389 -14.32 -1.71 11.52
C TYR A 389 -13.88 -1.91 10.07
N VAL A 390 -12.74 -1.35 9.70
CA VAL A 390 -12.23 -1.37 8.34
C VAL A 390 -10.73 -1.44 8.34
N ASP A 391 -10.20 -2.54 7.88
CA ASP A 391 -8.80 -2.70 7.60
C ASP A 391 -8.52 -2.41 6.11
N LEU A 392 -7.57 -1.50 5.82
CA LEU A 392 -7.05 -1.32 4.46
C LEU A 392 -6.19 -2.49 4.01
N SER A 393 -5.87 -3.41 4.94
CA SER A 393 -5.04 -4.56 4.64
C SER A 393 -5.79 -5.62 3.83
N ALA A 394 -5.04 -6.31 3.05
CA ALA A 394 -5.28 -7.62 2.45
C ALA A 394 -6.58 -7.89 1.70
N ARG A 395 -6.59 -7.57 0.40
CA ARG A 395 -7.48 -8.26 -0.55
C ARG A 395 -7.18 -9.76 -0.63
N GLU A 396 -5.91 -10.12 -0.51
CA GLU A 396 -5.46 -11.52 -0.52
C GLU A 396 -4.31 -11.66 0.47
N TYR A 397 -4.49 -12.54 1.43
CA TYR A 397 -3.45 -12.95 2.36
C TYR A 397 -3.13 -14.42 2.12
N TYR A 398 -1.86 -14.71 1.88
CA TYR A 398 -1.40 -16.06 1.68
C TYR A 398 -0.19 -16.33 2.54
N PHE A 399 -0.25 -17.45 3.26
CA PHE A 399 0.79 -17.92 4.14
C PHE A 399 1.13 -19.36 3.78
N LYS A 400 2.41 -19.67 3.58
CA LYS A 400 2.86 -21.02 3.24
C LYS A 400 4.15 -21.37 3.93
N ASN A 401 4.15 -22.49 4.61
CA ASN A 401 5.35 -23.10 5.15
C ASN A 401 5.94 -24.14 4.18
N VAL A 402 7.22 -24.00 3.86
CA VAL A 402 7.98 -24.97 3.07
C VAL A 402 9.25 -25.33 3.85
N GLY A 403 9.22 -26.42 4.57
CA GLY A 403 10.30 -26.78 5.49
C GLY A 403 10.45 -25.74 6.61
N ASN A 404 11.60 -25.11 6.72
CA ASN A 404 11.92 -24.09 7.71
C ASN A 404 11.76 -22.66 7.16
N ILE A 405 10.99 -22.47 6.09
CA ILE A 405 10.74 -21.17 5.48
C ILE A 405 9.25 -20.89 5.49
N GLU A 406 8.92 -19.76 6.05
CA GLU A 406 7.59 -19.17 6.06
C GLU A 406 7.54 -18.10 4.97
N TYR A 407 6.68 -18.28 3.98
CA TYR A 407 6.42 -17.31 2.92
C TYR A 407 5.15 -16.55 3.25
N THR A 408 5.21 -15.23 3.13
CA THR A 408 4.05 -14.35 3.24
C THR A 408 3.81 -13.64 1.91
N HIS A 409 2.55 -13.54 1.56
CA HIS A 409 2.08 -12.79 0.41
C HIS A 409 0.82 -12.05 0.82
N LEU A 410 0.82 -10.74 0.62
CA LEU A 410 -0.27 -9.86 0.97
C LEU A 410 -0.52 -8.92 -0.21
N LEU A 411 -1.74 -8.88 -0.71
CA LEU A 411 -2.15 -7.91 -1.72
C LEU A 411 -3.12 -6.92 -1.09
N LYS A 412 -2.76 -5.64 -1.06
CA LYS A 412 -3.58 -4.56 -0.50
C LYS A 412 -3.78 -3.42 -1.48
N GLU A 413 -4.86 -2.70 -1.34
CA GLU A 413 -5.15 -1.47 -2.09
C GLU A 413 -4.79 -0.24 -1.22
N ASN A 414 -4.25 0.81 -1.84
CA ASN A 414 -4.02 2.06 -1.16
C ASN A 414 -5.26 2.94 -1.20
N PHE A 415 -5.47 3.71 -0.13
CA PHE A 415 -6.48 4.74 -0.12
C PHE A 415 -5.96 5.99 -0.85
N THR A 416 -6.24 6.09 -2.14
CA THR A 416 -5.79 7.19 -3.02
C THR A 416 -6.93 7.87 -3.76
N ASP A 417 -8.13 7.27 -3.79
CA ASP A 417 -9.33 7.84 -4.44
C ASP A 417 -10.32 8.36 -3.39
N ALA A 418 -10.59 9.66 -3.41
CA ALA A 418 -11.59 10.30 -2.54
C ALA A 418 -13.04 9.87 -2.81
N LYS A 419 -13.29 9.02 -3.82
CA LYS A 419 -14.62 8.43 -4.07
C LYS A 419 -14.87 7.20 -3.21
N GLY A 420 -13.81 6.50 -2.82
CA GLY A 420 -13.91 5.29 -2.03
C GLY A 420 -12.59 4.53 -1.93
N PHE A 421 -12.63 3.43 -1.23
CA PHE A 421 -11.52 2.52 -1.03
C PHE A 421 -12.04 1.09 -0.88
N CYS A 422 -11.17 0.11 -1.07
CA CYS A 422 -11.44 -1.25 -0.68
C CYS A 422 -10.87 -1.49 0.72
N GLY A 423 -11.65 -2.12 1.57
CA GLY A 423 -11.22 -2.52 2.91
C GLY A 423 -11.70 -3.91 3.25
N ALA A 424 -11.10 -4.50 4.25
CA ALA A 424 -11.52 -5.75 4.83
C ALA A 424 -12.29 -5.50 6.13
N GLU A 425 -13.28 -6.33 6.42
CA GLU A 425 -14.04 -6.35 7.65
C GLU A 425 -14.15 -7.78 8.15
N ASP A 426 -14.03 -7.99 9.44
CA ASP A 426 -14.25 -9.29 10.00
C ASP A 426 -15.73 -9.60 10.11
N ASN A 427 -16.08 -10.80 9.68
CA ASN A 427 -17.42 -11.36 9.74
C ASN A 427 -17.42 -12.65 10.59
N GLY A 428 -18.30 -12.72 11.57
CA GLY A 428 -18.46 -13.89 12.43
C GLY A 428 -19.56 -14.86 11.97
N PHE A 429 -19.81 -15.01 10.65
CA PHE A 429 -20.79 -15.95 10.12
C PHE A 429 -20.15 -17.26 9.70
N LEU A 430 -20.47 -18.37 10.40
CA LEU A 430 -19.95 -19.72 10.18
C LEU A 430 -18.43 -19.87 10.35
N SER A 431 -17.78 -18.88 10.84
CA SER A 431 -16.37 -18.74 11.27
C SER A 431 -16.06 -17.25 11.37
N THR A 432 -14.97 -16.87 12.03
CA THR A 432 -14.38 -15.56 11.83
C THR A 432 -13.76 -15.53 10.44
N ASN A 433 -14.29 -14.69 9.58
CA ASN A 433 -13.89 -14.55 8.18
C ASN A 433 -13.57 -13.12 7.86
N THR A 434 -12.60 -12.92 6.97
CA THR A 434 -12.32 -11.61 6.39
C THR A 434 -13.17 -11.39 5.15
N VAL A 435 -13.88 -10.28 5.10
CA VAL A 435 -14.79 -9.92 4.02
C VAL A 435 -14.28 -8.67 3.31
N GLU A 436 -14.06 -8.78 2.01
CA GLU A 436 -13.66 -7.64 1.17
C GLU A 436 -14.88 -6.77 0.82
N ILE A 437 -14.83 -5.50 1.20
CA ILE A 437 -15.90 -4.53 0.98
C ILE A 437 -15.36 -3.32 0.23
N ASP A 438 -15.97 -2.97 -0.91
CA ASP A 438 -15.78 -1.65 -1.52
C ASP A 438 -16.58 -0.61 -0.72
N TRP A 439 -15.90 0.43 -0.24
CA TRP A 439 -16.50 1.54 0.48
C TRP A 439 -16.61 2.76 -0.42
N LEU A 440 -17.79 3.35 -0.50
CA LEU A 440 -18.00 4.65 -1.14
C LEU A 440 -17.96 5.75 -0.11
N ILE A 441 -17.36 6.88 -0.45
CA ILE A 441 -17.28 8.06 0.40
C ILE A 441 -18.29 9.09 -0.11
N ASP A 442 -19.26 9.43 0.73
CA ASP A 442 -20.28 10.41 0.38
C ASP A 442 -19.76 11.87 0.43
N ALA A 443 -20.63 12.84 0.13
CA ALA A 443 -20.25 14.26 0.08
C ALA A 443 -19.83 14.85 1.44
N GLU A 444 -20.19 14.20 2.53
CA GLU A 444 -19.85 14.60 3.90
C GLU A 444 -18.71 13.75 4.48
N ALA A 445 -18.03 13.01 3.60
CA ALA A 445 -16.93 12.11 3.91
C ALA A 445 -17.33 10.99 4.90
N TYR A 446 -18.53 10.43 4.78
CA TYR A 446 -18.90 9.21 5.49
C TYR A 446 -18.68 8.00 4.58
N PRO A 447 -17.91 6.99 5.03
CA PRO A 447 -17.76 5.74 4.29
C PRO A 447 -19.04 4.92 4.39
N LYS A 448 -19.44 4.32 3.28
CA LYS A 448 -20.64 3.46 3.17
C LYS A 448 -20.30 2.22 2.34
N PRO A 449 -20.66 1.02 2.79
CA PRO A 449 -20.47 -0.19 2.01
C PRO A 449 -21.17 -0.08 0.65
N ASN A 450 -20.48 -0.47 -0.41
CA ASN A 450 -21.02 -0.49 -1.77
C ASN A 450 -21.54 -1.88 -2.10
N GLY A 451 -22.85 -1.96 -2.35
CA GLY A 451 -23.50 -3.22 -2.69
C GLY A 451 -24.02 -3.99 -1.47
N ASN A 452 -24.26 -5.27 -1.68
CA ASN A 452 -24.85 -6.19 -0.70
C ASN A 452 -24.38 -7.64 -0.93
N ARG A 453 -23.23 -7.81 -1.55
CA ARG A 453 -22.62 -9.12 -1.80
C ARG A 453 -21.11 -8.97 -1.81
N TYR A 454 -20.52 -9.30 -0.70
CA TYR A 454 -19.10 -9.11 -0.41
C TYR A 454 -18.36 -10.43 -0.52
N LYS A 455 -17.15 -10.38 -1.05
CA LYS A 455 -16.28 -11.55 -1.22
C LYS A 455 -15.62 -11.90 0.12
N ILE A 456 -15.65 -13.19 0.48
CA ILE A 456 -14.88 -13.71 1.60
C ILE A 456 -13.49 -14.06 1.09
N THR A 457 -12.46 -13.54 1.76
CA THR A 457 -11.04 -13.72 1.39
C THR A 457 -10.31 -14.74 2.27
N SER A 458 -10.93 -15.19 3.36
CA SER A 458 -10.38 -16.25 4.19
C SER A 458 -10.49 -17.63 3.53
N ASN A 459 -9.57 -18.52 3.84
CA ASN A 459 -9.48 -19.87 3.27
C ASN A 459 -10.16 -20.95 4.12
N HIS A 460 -11.04 -20.57 5.05
CA HIS A 460 -11.75 -21.48 5.93
C HIS A 460 -12.72 -22.37 5.18
N VAL A 461 -12.70 -23.65 5.54
CA VAL A 461 -13.58 -24.67 5.02
C VAL A 461 -14.35 -25.26 6.17
N ILE A 462 -15.67 -25.38 6.02
CA ILE A 462 -16.54 -26.07 6.98
C ILE A 462 -17.08 -27.36 6.37
N GLN A 463 -17.62 -28.26 7.18
CA GLN A 463 -18.24 -29.48 6.70
C GLN A 463 -19.69 -29.57 7.15
N ALA A 464 -20.61 -29.85 6.21
CA ALA A 464 -22.00 -30.14 6.53
C ALA A 464 -22.09 -31.50 7.23
N ILE A 465 -22.71 -31.58 8.42
CA ILE A 465 -22.89 -32.82 9.18
C ILE A 465 -24.24 -33.49 8.97
N GLN A 466 -25.17 -32.78 8.33
CA GLN A 466 -26.45 -33.27 7.85
C GLN A 466 -26.83 -32.61 6.53
N ASP A 467 -27.90 -33.07 5.88
CA ASP A 467 -28.43 -32.42 4.69
C ASP A 467 -28.95 -31.04 5.03
N VAL A 468 -28.47 -30.00 4.30
CA VAL A 468 -28.84 -28.60 4.54
C VAL A 468 -29.65 -28.07 3.36
N PRO A 469 -30.93 -27.66 3.56
CA PRO A 469 -31.70 -26.96 2.54
C PRO A 469 -31.07 -25.60 2.20
N VAL A 470 -30.97 -25.28 0.91
CA VAL A 470 -30.27 -24.10 0.39
C VAL A 470 -30.94 -23.55 -0.85
N GLN A 471 -30.57 -22.37 -1.26
CA GLN A 471 -30.82 -21.82 -2.60
C GLN A 471 -29.55 -21.92 -3.44
N GLU A 472 -29.64 -22.49 -4.63
CA GLU A 472 -28.56 -22.37 -5.62
C GLU A 472 -28.61 -20.97 -6.23
N VAL A 473 -27.44 -20.29 -6.26
CA VAL A 473 -27.30 -18.94 -6.79
C VAL A 473 -26.20 -18.90 -7.85
N ASP A 474 -26.35 -18.01 -8.84
CA ASP A 474 -25.33 -17.76 -9.85
C ASP A 474 -24.16 -16.91 -9.30
N VAL A 475 -23.18 -16.62 -10.15
CA VAL A 475 -22.03 -15.77 -9.82
C VAL A 475 -22.42 -14.36 -9.34
N ASN A 476 -23.58 -13.86 -9.76
CA ASN A 476 -24.11 -12.55 -9.37
C ASN A 476 -25.01 -12.61 -8.11
N GLY A 477 -25.22 -13.80 -7.54
CA GLY A 477 -26.08 -14.01 -6.37
C GLY A 477 -27.58 -14.14 -6.68
N ASN A 478 -27.96 -14.26 -7.97
CA ASN A 478 -29.37 -14.48 -8.34
C ASN A 478 -29.76 -15.93 -8.04
N VAL A 479 -30.92 -16.11 -7.39
CA VAL A 479 -31.46 -17.43 -7.08
C VAL A 479 -31.83 -18.17 -8.35
N LEU A 480 -31.29 -19.34 -8.54
CA LEU A 480 -31.56 -20.23 -9.67
C LEU A 480 -32.67 -21.22 -9.34
N LYS A 481 -32.58 -21.88 -8.22
CA LYS A 481 -33.54 -22.89 -7.71
C LYS A 481 -33.26 -23.26 -6.25
N GLU A 482 -34.19 -23.95 -5.63
CA GLU A 482 -34.01 -24.61 -4.37
C GLU A 482 -33.07 -25.85 -4.54
N GLY A 483 -32.25 -26.12 -3.53
CA GLY A 483 -31.30 -27.22 -3.53
C GLY A 483 -31.05 -27.79 -2.15
N THR A 484 -30.11 -28.70 -2.07
CA THR A 484 -29.67 -29.30 -0.81
C THR A 484 -28.16 -29.53 -0.86
N ILE A 485 -27.44 -29.12 0.17
CA ILE A 485 -26.07 -29.54 0.41
C ILE A 485 -26.13 -30.90 1.12
N PRO A 486 -25.56 -31.97 0.54
CA PRO A 486 -25.53 -33.28 1.19
C PRO A 486 -24.66 -33.32 2.44
N ALA A 487 -25.05 -34.10 3.43
CA ALA A 487 -24.20 -34.40 4.59
C ALA A 487 -22.82 -34.93 4.15
N GLY A 488 -21.77 -34.50 4.84
CA GLY A 488 -20.39 -34.85 4.53
C GLY A 488 -19.71 -33.94 3.52
N SER A 489 -20.46 -33.01 2.85
CA SER A 489 -19.88 -32.05 1.90
C SER A 489 -18.96 -31.05 2.61
N TYR A 490 -17.78 -30.81 2.03
CA TYR A 490 -16.90 -29.72 2.42
C TYR A 490 -17.28 -28.45 1.67
N LEU A 491 -17.26 -27.32 2.38
CA LEU A 491 -17.82 -26.05 1.92
C LEU A 491 -16.83 -24.93 2.14
N LEU A 492 -16.45 -24.24 1.07
CA LEU A 492 -15.72 -22.98 1.14
C LEU A 492 -16.73 -21.84 1.23
N LEU A 493 -16.50 -20.92 2.16
CA LEU A 493 -17.29 -19.69 2.31
C LEU A 493 -16.89 -18.73 1.19
N MET A 494 -17.85 -18.17 0.45
CA MET A 494 -17.58 -17.42 -0.78
C MET A 494 -17.99 -15.97 -0.73
N TYR A 495 -19.25 -15.73 -0.33
CA TYR A 495 -19.83 -14.40 -0.30
C TYR A 495 -20.86 -14.27 0.82
N THR A 496 -21.02 -13.04 1.30
CA THR A 496 -22.03 -12.66 2.30
C THR A 496 -22.50 -11.23 2.05
N ASP A 497 -23.65 -10.85 2.61
CA ASP A 497 -24.05 -9.46 2.76
C ASP A 497 -23.67 -8.87 4.12
N ASN A 498 -22.89 -9.63 4.90
CA ASN A 498 -22.50 -9.32 6.27
C ASN A 498 -23.67 -9.17 7.26
N SER A 499 -24.86 -9.65 6.93
CA SER A 499 -26.06 -9.48 7.76
C SER A 499 -27.07 -10.62 7.74
N SER A 500 -27.36 -11.23 6.59
CA SER A 500 -28.53 -12.10 6.46
C SER A 500 -28.31 -13.41 5.70
N TYR A 501 -27.20 -13.57 4.98
CA TYR A 501 -26.91 -14.81 4.27
C TYR A 501 -25.43 -15.12 4.15
N MET A 502 -25.15 -16.39 3.86
CA MET A 502 -23.84 -16.90 3.47
C MET A 502 -23.97 -17.73 2.19
N ASP A 503 -23.17 -17.38 1.17
CA ASP A 503 -23.00 -18.16 -0.05
C ASP A 503 -21.78 -19.07 0.09
N MET A 504 -21.94 -20.36 -0.14
CA MET A 504 -20.90 -21.39 0.01
C MET A 504 -20.73 -22.17 -1.27
N ARG A 505 -19.57 -22.80 -1.44
CA ARG A 505 -19.32 -23.72 -2.56
C ARG A 505 -18.87 -25.07 -2.04
N ILE A 506 -19.42 -26.14 -2.62
CA ILE A 506 -18.94 -27.50 -2.38
C ILE A 506 -17.58 -27.65 -3.06
N ILE A 507 -16.58 -28.12 -2.33
CA ILE A 507 -15.22 -28.36 -2.80
C ILE A 507 -14.83 -29.82 -2.63
N ASP A 508 -13.89 -30.28 -3.46
CA ASP A 508 -13.36 -31.64 -3.42
C ASP A 508 -12.37 -31.77 -2.25
N GLU A 509 -12.48 -32.83 -1.49
CA GLU A 509 -11.63 -33.17 -0.33
C GLU A 509 -10.12 -33.10 -0.63
N LYS A 510 -9.71 -33.38 -1.87
CA LYS A 510 -8.30 -33.30 -2.29
C LYS A 510 -7.67 -31.89 -2.20
N TYR A 511 -8.49 -30.83 -2.11
CA TYR A 511 -8.04 -29.43 -1.96
C TYR A 511 -8.00 -28.97 -0.50
N ILE A 512 -8.20 -29.86 0.46
CA ILE A 512 -8.36 -29.52 1.87
C ILE A 512 -7.23 -30.14 2.67
N ASP A 513 -6.60 -29.35 3.51
CA ASP A 513 -5.65 -29.83 4.50
C ASP A 513 -6.37 -30.45 5.71
N ASN A 514 -5.69 -31.36 6.39
CA ASN A 514 -6.14 -32.01 7.64
C ASN A 514 -7.37 -32.92 7.53
N VAL A 515 -7.78 -33.29 6.33
CA VAL A 515 -8.87 -34.25 6.13
C VAL A 515 -8.50 -35.59 6.76
N GLY A 516 -9.41 -36.14 7.61
CA GLY A 516 -9.21 -37.43 8.30
C GLY A 516 -8.32 -37.37 9.54
N ASN A 517 -7.84 -36.19 9.94
CA ASN A 517 -7.16 -36.03 11.21
C ASN A 517 -8.19 -35.71 12.31
N GLU A 518 -8.51 -36.67 13.16
CA GLU A 518 -9.52 -36.53 14.21
C GLU A 518 -9.12 -35.54 15.31
N ASP A 519 -7.81 -35.21 15.41
CA ASP A 519 -7.28 -34.26 16.39
C ASP A 519 -7.40 -32.79 15.92
N PHE A 520 -7.71 -32.54 14.63
CA PHE A 520 -7.87 -31.22 14.08
C PHE A 520 -9.32 -30.94 13.65
N SER A 521 -9.95 -30.00 14.30
CA SER A 521 -11.32 -29.56 13.98
C SER A 521 -11.38 -28.48 12.88
N ILE A 522 -10.23 -27.97 12.40
CA ILE A 522 -10.14 -26.87 11.46
C ILE A 522 -9.71 -27.39 10.09
N PHE A 523 -10.47 -27.01 9.06
CA PHE A 523 -10.16 -27.34 7.67
C PHE A 523 -9.79 -26.06 6.93
N ASN A 524 -8.72 -26.09 6.15
CA ASN A 524 -8.30 -24.99 5.28
C ASN A 524 -8.06 -25.48 3.86
N LEU A 525 -8.18 -24.60 2.88
CA LEU A 525 -7.69 -24.88 1.54
C LEU A 525 -6.17 -25.00 1.54
N ASN A 526 -5.63 -26.02 0.89
CA ASN A 526 -4.20 -26.23 0.77
C ASN A 526 -3.53 -25.28 -0.26
N ASP A 527 -4.30 -24.73 -1.18
CA ASP A 527 -3.83 -23.74 -2.15
C ASP A 527 -5.00 -22.86 -2.62
N PHE A 528 -5.10 -21.67 -2.05
CA PHE A 528 -6.15 -20.71 -2.37
C PHE A 528 -5.97 -20.09 -3.76
N SER A 529 -4.74 -20.02 -4.27
CA SER A 529 -4.42 -19.42 -5.58
C SER A 529 -5.06 -20.17 -6.77
N GLN A 530 -5.38 -21.45 -6.59
CA GLN A 530 -6.04 -22.27 -7.61
C GLN A 530 -7.56 -22.10 -7.64
N PHE A 531 -8.11 -21.36 -6.68
CA PHE A 531 -9.54 -21.22 -6.51
C PHE A 531 -10.08 -20.00 -7.26
N GLN A 532 -11.07 -20.21 -8.14
CA GLN A 532 -11.70 -19.12 -8.89
C GLN A 532 -13.06 -18.78 -8.30
N TYR A 533 -13.32 -17.49 -8.08
CA TYR A 533 -14.61 -16.95 -7.61
C TYR A 533 -15.71 -16.97 -8.68
N ASN A 534 -15.82 -18.06 -9.45
CA ASN A 534 -16.82 -18.25 -10.49
C ASN A 534 -17.67 -19.49 -10.24
N GLY A 535 -18.85 -19.56 -10.87
CA GLY A 535 -19.75 -20.71 -10.80
C GLY A 535 -20.86 -20.59 -9.77
N THR A 536 -21.61 -21.67 -9.62
CA THR A 536 -22.79 -21.76 -8.72
C THR A 536 -22.38 -21.84 -7.27
N CYS A 537 -23.03 -21.06 -6.41
CA CYS A 537 -22.94 -21.14 -4.97
C CYS A 537 -24.23 -21.64 -4.36
N TYR A 538 -24.16 -22.02 -3.10
CA TYR A 538 -25.27 -22.50 -2.27
C TYR A 538 -25.50 -21.50 -1.14
N ARG A 539 -26.62 -20.78 -1.17
CA ARG A 539 -27.00 -19.78 -0.19
C ARG A 539 -27.76 -20.37 0.97
N VAL A 540 -27.35 -20.05 2.19
CA VAL A 540 -28.13 -20.23 3.40
C VAL A 540 -28.52 -18.88 3.99
N PRO A 541 -29.77 -18.71 4.48
CA PRO A 541 -30.12 -17.58 5.32
C PRO A 541 -29.44 -17.73 6.68
N VAL A 542 -29.00 -16.62 7.25
CA VAL A 542 -28.33 -16.57 8.56
C VAL A 542 -29.07 -15.56 9.44
N GLU A 543 -29.45 -15.98 10.64
CA GLU A 543 -30.03 -15.11 11.65
C GLU A 543 -29.15 -15.16 12.91
N ARG A 544 -28.62 -14.02 13.35
CA ARG A 544 -27.78 -13.95 14.54
C ARG A 544 -28.66 -13.97 15.79
N ASP A 545 -28.45 -14.93 16.68
CA ASP A 545 -28.97 -14.90 18.03
C ASP A 545 -28.06 -14.06 18.92
N THR A 546 -28.46 -12.81 19.17
CA THR A 546 -27.70 -11.88 20.00
C THR A 546 -27.68 -12.23 21.48
N GLN A 547 -28.51 -13.17 21.95
CA GLN A 547 -28.53 -13.62 23.33
C GLN A 547 -27.52 -14.72 23.59
N ASN A 548 -27.36 -15.65 22.63
CA ASN A 548 -26.49 -16.81 22.75
C ASN A 548 -25.22 -16.70 21.92
N TRP A 549 -25.05 -15.65 21.13
CA TRP A 549 -23.93 -15.45 20.21
C TRP A 549 -23.74 -16.59 19.19
N THR A 550 -24.84 -17.26 18.82
CA THR A 550 -24.87 -18.32 17.83
C THR A 550 -25.64 -17.88 16.58
N LEU A 551 -25.47 -18.63 15.49
CA LEU A 551 -26.21 -18.41 14.27
C LEU A 551 -27.30 -19.45 14.12
N ASN A 552 -28.51 -18.98 13.74
CA ASN A 552 -29.60 -19.82 13.32
C ASN A 552 -29.66 -19.85 11.78
N ILE A 553 -29.69 -21.07 11.24
CA ILE A 553 -29.78 -21.33 9.82
C ILE A 553 -30.98 -22.23 9.59
N ASN A 554 -31.98 -21.70 8.86
CA ASN A 554 -33.25 -22.41 8.68
C ASN A 554 -33.90 -22.87 10.01
N GLY A 555 -33.75 -22.08 11.08
CA GLY A 555 -34.31 -22.35 12.40
C GLY A 555 -33.56 -23.40 13.22
N LYS A 556 -32.34 -23.78 12.83
CA LYS A 556 -31.44 -24.66 13.58
C LYS A 556 -30.17 -23.91 13.96
N ASP A 557 -29.57 -24.31 15.09
CA ASP A 557 -28.24 -23.84 15.48
C ASP A 557 -27.19 -24.28 14.43
N GLU A 558 -26.26 -23.40 14.11
CA GLU A 558 -25.19 -23.68 13.14
C GLU A 558 -24.37 -24.94 13.49
N ASN A 559 -24.14 -25.22 14.77
CA ASN A 559 -23.42 -26.41 15.26
C ASN A 559 -24.19 -27.70 15.04
N GLU A 560 -25.51 -27.63 14.80
CA GLU A 560 -26.29 -28.81 14.39
C GLU A 560 -26.11 -29.12 12.90
N LEU A 561 -25.68 -28.17 12.11
CA LEU A 561 -25.61 -28.23 10.64
C LEU A 561 -24.17 -28.41 10.13
N PHE A 562 -23.21 -27.77 10.81
CA PHE A 562 -21.83 -27.69 10.33
C PHE A 562 -20.83 -27.99 11.43
N ARG A 563 -19.62 -28.40 11.02
CA ARG A 563 -18.42 -28.50 11.86
C ARG A 563 -17.22 -27.86 11.17
N GLY A 564 -16.15 -27.62 11.91
CA GLY A 564 -14.92 -27.00 11.39
C GLY A 564 -14.97 -25.48 11.41
N MET A 565 -15.98 -24.89 12.04
CA MET A 565 -16.05 -23.45 12.27
C MET A 565 -15.00 -23.02 13.29
N LEU A 566 -14.30 -21.93 13.01
CA LEU A 566 -13.32 -21.33 13.90
C LEU A 566 -13.74 -19.89 14.22
N TYR A 567 -14.04 -19.62 15.47
CA TYR A 567 -14.27 -18.27 15.96
C TYR A 567 -13.05 -17.80 16.75
N VAL A 568 -12.47 -16.70 16.26
CA VAL A 568 -11.36 -16.00 16.91
C VAL A 568 -11.94 -14.69 17.44
N GLY A 569 -11.81 -14.46 18.74
CA GLY A 569 -12.27 -13.25 19.42
C GLY A 569 -11.23 -12.75 20.40
#